data_8019abb8f3df841aafcccad2e84161a4
#
_entry.id   8019abb8f3df841aafcccad2e84161a4
#
_cell.length_a   1.000
_cell.length_b   1.000
_cell.length_c   1.000
_cell.angle_alpha   90.00
_cell.angle_beta   90.00
_cell.angle_gamma   90.00
#
_symmetry.space_group_name_H-M   'P 1'
#
loop_
_entity.id
_entity.type
_entity.pdbx_description
1 polymer ?
#
loop_
_entity_poly.entity_id
_entity_poly.type
_entity_poly.pdbx_seq_one_letter_code
_entity_poly.pdbx_strand_id
1 'polypeptide(L)'
;MAVGMLGFIPIFIPFLTVIVPLICGIPFMLFLTKTKKFGMITIMGALCGFLLGIMGMGVYWVTATGLIAGFCADLIFRSGNYASAGKSVLYHGVFSLWVIGALIPIIVTRDAYFAKLINGGYGEEYANALMRYVPDWSLIPMLIAGFTAGIIGALIGKAILKKHFVRAGNSARRCAARLPG
;
A
#
# COMPACT_ATOMS: atom_id res chain seq x y z
N MET A 1 -9.62 -0.49 10.62
CA MET A 1 -9.43 -0.20 12.06
C MET A 1 -8.43 -1.13 12.74
N ALA A 2 -8.52 -2.46 12.63
CA ALA A 2 -7.58 -3.38 13.31
C ALA A 2 -6.08 -3.14 12.99
N VAL A 3 -5.74 -2.83 11.74
CA VAL A 3 -4.35 -2.56 11.32
C VAL A 3 -3.80 -1.26 11.93
N GLY A 4 -4.66 -0.26 12.20
CA GLY A 4 -4.26 0.99 12.86
C GLY A 4 -3.92 0.80 14.35
N MET A 5 -4.56 -0.16 15.02
CA MET A 5 -4.27 -0.46 16.41
C MET A 5 -2.89 -1.12 16.61
N LEU A 6 -2.34 -1.76 15.59
CA LEU A 6 -0.99 -2.32 15.63
C LEU A 6 0.10 -1.23 15.71
N GLY A 7 -0.21 0.01 15.33
CA GLY A 7 0.70 1.15 15.45
C GLY A 7 1.00 1.58 16.90
N PHE A 8 0.18 1.13 17.87
CA PHE A 8 0.45 1.40 19.29
C PHE A 8 1.60 0.56 19.86
N ILE A 9 2.03 -0.47 19.15
CA ILE A 9 3.18 -1.28 19.55
C ILE A 9 4.33 -0.96 18.59
N PRO A 10 5.44 -0.35 19.07
CA PRO A 10 6.50 0.19 18.21
C PRO A 10 7.14 -0.84 17.29
N ILE A 11 7.20 -2.12 17.72
CA ILE A 11 7.77 -3.21 16.91
C ILE A 11 6.95 -3.49 15.62
N PHE A 12 5.65 -3.17 15.59
CA PHE A 12 4.81 -3.42 14.41
C PHE A 12 4.96 -2.35 13.33
N ILE A 13 5.52 -1.17 13.64
CA ILE A 13 5.68 -0.09 12.65
C ILE A 13 6.51 -0.53 11.43
N PRO A 14 7.71 -1.14 11.57
CA PRO A 14 8.43 -1.68 10.43
C PRO A 14 7.66 -2.83 9.73
N PHE A 15 6.93 -3.67 10.47
CA PHE A 15 6.13 -4.73 9.87
C PHE A 15 4.95 -4.23 9.05
N LEU A 16 4.39 -3.06 9.37
CA LEU A 16 3.32 -2.46 8.59
C LEU A 16 3.73 -2.17 7.14
N THR A 17 5.01 -1.90 6.88
CA THR A 17 5.53 -1.71 5.52
C THR A 17 5.43 -2.96 4.66
N VAL A 18 5.34 -4.13 5.27
CA VAL A 18 5.17 -5.44 4.60
C VAL A 18 3.70 -5.86 4.60
N ILE A 19 3.03 -5.75 5.74
CA ILE A 19 1.65 -6.22 5.93
C ILE A 19 0.67 -5.41 5.08
N VAL A 20 0.81 -4.09 5.04
CA VAL A 20 -0.11 -3.21 4.28
C VAL A 20 -0.07 -3.52 2.79
N PRO A 21 1.10 -3.55 2.10
CA PRO A 21 1.16 -3.94 0.69
C PRO A 21 0.62 -5.33 0.39
N LEU A 22 0.85 -6.30 1.27
CA LEU A 22 0.32 -7.65 1.12
C LEU A 22 -1.21 -7.68 1.10
N ILE A 23 -1.84 -7.05 2.08
CA ILE A 23 -3.31 -7.03 2.20
C ILE A 23 -3.93 -6.17 1.10
N CYS A 24 -3.33 -5.03 0.79
CA CYS A 24 -3.81 -4.11 -0.24
C CYS A 24 -3.68 -4.66 -1.67
N GLY A 25 -2.93 -5.74 -1.88
CA GLY A 25 -2.78 -6.38 -3.19
C GLY A 25 -4.13 -6.82 -3.79
N ILE A 26 -5.04 -7.36 -2.99
CA ILE A 26 -6.35 -7.83 -3.45
C ILE A 26 -7.23 -6.66 -3.92
N PRO A 27 -7.53 -5.65 -3.09
CA PRO A 27 -8.35 -4.51 -3.50
C PRO A 27 -7.69 -3.70 -4.61
N PHE A 28 -6.36 -3.59 -4.63
CA PHE A 28 -5.64 -2.90 -5.70
C PHE A 28 -5.80 -3.62 -7.05
N MET A 29 -5.63 -4.94 -7.09
CA MET A 29 -5.83 -5.71 -8.32
C MET A 29 -7.28 -5.64 -8.79
N LEU A 30 -8.26 -5.61 -7.88
CA LEU A 30 -9.67 -5.39 -8.21
C LEU A 30 -9.88 -3.99 -8.81
N PHE A 31 -9.28 -2.96 -8.21
CA PHE A 31 -9.30 -1.59 -8.71
C PHE A 31 -8.77 -1.49 -10.14
N LEU A 32 -7.65 -2.13 -10.46
CA LEU A 32 -7.06 -2.15 -11.80
C LEU A 32 -7.99 -2.78 -12.85
N THR A 33 -8.88 -3.70 -12.48
CA THR A 33 -9.86 -4.27 -13.43
C THR A 33 -10.92 -3.26 -13.86
N LYS A 34 -11.19 -2.25 -13.06
CA LYS A 34 -12.20 -1.22 -13.29
C LYS A 34 -11.63 0.07 -13.87
N THR A 35 -10.35 0.34 -13.63
CA THR A 35 -9.68 1.57 -14.05
C THR A 35 -8.88 1.34 -15.33
N LYS A 36 -9.11 2.19 -16.35
CA LYS A 36 -8.40 2.16 -17.64
C LYS A 36 -7.93 3.55 -18.07
N LYS A 37 -7.87 4.52 -17.14
CA LYS A 37 -7.48 5.89 -17.42
C LYS A 37 -6.22 6.25 -16.65
N PHE A 38 -5.34 7.02 -17.31
CA PHE A 38 -4.15 7.60 -16.68
C PHE A 38 -4.55 8.53 -15.52
N GLY A 39 -3.78 8.55 -14.46
CA GLY A 39 -4.00 9.42 -13.30
C GLY A 39 -4.83 8.79 -12.17
N MET A 40 -5.51 7.67 -12.42
CA MET A 40 -6.39 7.08 -11.40
C MET A 40 -5.61 6.45 -10.25
N ILE A 41 -4.45 5.86 -10.51
CA ILE A 41 -3.58 5.31 -9.45
C ILE A 41 -2.95 6.47 -8.67
N THR A 42 -2.59 7.55 -9.36
CA THR A 42 -2.06 8.78 -8.74
C THR A 42 -3.08 9.40 -7.78
N ILE A 43 -4.34 9.55 -8.22
CA ILE A 43 -5.42 10.08 -7.37
C ILE A 43 -5.65 9.16 -6.17
N MET A 44 -5.68 7.85 -6.37
CA MET A 44 -5.83 6.89 -5.28
C MET A 44 -4.68 7.00 -4.28
N GLY A 45 -3.44 7.11 -4.75
CA GLY A 45 -2.25 7.31 -3.91
C GLY A 45 -2.32 8.61 -3.11
N ALA A 46 -2.73 9.70 -3.75
CA ALA A 46 -2.92 10.98 -3.09
C ALA A 46 -3.98 10.93 -1.99
N LEU A 47 -5.14 10.32 -2.29
CA LEU A 47 -6.24 10.18 -1.33
C LEU A 47 -5.84 9.29 -0.14
N CYS A 48 -5.21 8.14 -0.40
CA CYS A 48 -4.72 7.25 0.65
C CYS A 48 -3.66 7.95 1.52
N GLY A 49 -2.72 8.65 0.88
CA GLY A 49 -1.68 9.41 1.57
C GLY A 49 -2.25 10.55 2.42
N PHE A 50 -3.24 11.28 1.89
CA PHE A 50 -3.91 12.36 2.61
C PHE A 50 -4.69 11.84 3.83
N LEU A 51 -5.47 10.77 3.65
CA LEU A 51 -6.24 10.16 4.74
C LEU A 51 -5.34 9.65 5.88
N LEU A 52 -4.27 8.92 5.55
CA LEU A 52 -3.30 8.47 6.56
C LEU A 52 -2.52 9.65 7.18
N GLY A 53 -2.25 10.66 6.39
CA GLY A 53 -1.62 11.87 6.87
C GLY A 53 -2.41 12.58 7.96
N ILE A 54 -3.73 12.72 7.79
CA ILE A 54 -4.66 13.30 8.79
C ILE A 54 -4.68 12.44 10.07
N MET A 55 -4.52 11.13 9.94
CA MET A 55 -4.44 10.22 11.09
C MET A 55 -3.13 10.35 11.92
N GLY A 56 -2.26 11.32 11.59
CA GLY A 56 -1.09 11.64 12.39
C GLY A 56 0.26 11.15 11.84
N MET A 57 0.26 10.47 10.69
CA MET A 57 1.48 9.91 10.08
C MET A 57 2.27 10.91 9.21
N GLY A 58 2.11 12.22 9.41
CA GLY A 58 2.83 13.25 8.65
C GLY A 58 2.21 13.51 7.27
N VAL A 59 1.18 14.37 7.22
CA VAL A 59 0.36 14.67 6.03
C VAL A 59 1.20 14.94 4.79
N TYR A 60 2.21 15.78 4.89
CA TYR A 60 3.03 16.20 3.74
C TYR A 60 3.84 15.04 3.17
N TRP A 61 4.48 14.25 4.03
CA TRP A 61 5.36 13.16 3.60
C TRP A 61 4.59 11.99 2.97
N VAL A 62 3.52 11.55 3.62
CA VAL A 62 2.73 10.41 3.12
C VAL A 62 1.95 10.78 1.86
N THR A 63 1.43 12.02 1.77
CA THR A 63 0.75 12.49 0.58
C THR A 63 1.71 12.66 -0.60
N ALA A 64 2.91 13.24 -0.35
CA ALA A 64 3.92 13.40 -1.39
C ALA A 64 4.41 12.05 -1.94
N THR A 65 4.72 11.10 -1.06
CA THR A 65 5.12 9.74 -1.49
C THR A 65 3.99 9.01 -2.18
N GLY A 66 2.74 9.19 -1.74
CA GLY A 66 1.55 8.64 -2.39
C GLY A 66 1.36 9.18 -3.81
N LEU A 67 1.56 10.48 -4.01
CA LEU A 67 1.54 11.12 -5.33
C LEU A 67 2.66 10.58 -6.22
N ILE A 68 3.90 10.56 -5.74
CA ILE A 68 5.07 10.12 -6.52
C ILE A 68 4.95 8.64 -6.89
N ALA A 69 4.67 7.77 -5.92
CA ALA A 69 4.52 6.34 -6.16
C ALA A 69 3.32 6.03 -7.08
N GLY A 70 2.20 6.73 -6.89
CA GLY A 70 1.02 6.63 -7.74
C GLY A 70 1.33 7.07 -9.17
N PHE A 71 2.02 8.19 -9.35
CA PHE A 71 2.40 8.70 -10.67
C PHE A 71 3.37 7.74 -11.40
N CYS A 72 4.38 7.23 -10.70
CA CYS A 72 5.29 6.23 -11.27
C CYS A 72 4.53 4.95 -11.67
N ALA A 73 3.61 4.48 -10.84
CA ALA A 73 2.77 3.34 -11.15
C ALA A 73 1.87 3.59 -12.36
N ASP A 74 1.28 4.79 -12.50
CA ASP A 74 0.47 5.19 -13.66
C ASP A 74 1.29 5.25 -14.96
N LEU A 75 2.53 5.75 -14.91
CA LEU A 75 3.44 5.74 -16.07
C LEU A 75 3.71 4.31 -16.56
N ILE A 76 3.99 3.39 -15.63
CA ILE A 76 4.22 1.99 -15.97
C ILE A 76 2.91 1.35 -16.49
N PHE A 77 1.75 1.70 -15.91
CA PHE A 77 0.44 1.24 -16.34
C PHE A 77 0.12 1.67 -17.77
N ARG A 78 0.39 2.93 -18.10
CA ARG A 78 0.28 3.46 -19.45
C ARG A 78 1.19 2.72 -20.43
N SER A 79 2.45 2.42 -20.06
CA SER A 79 3.39 1.67 -20.89
C SER A 79 2.96 0.24 -21.19
N GLY A 80 2.02 -0.31 -20.41
CA GLY A 80 1.42 -1.63 -20.56
C GLY A 80 0.10 -1.66 -21.33
N ASN A 81 -0.29 -0.53 -21.98
CA ASN A 81 -1.59 -0.38 -22.67
C ASN A 81 -2.78 -0.79 -21.80
N TYR A 82 -2.70 -0.55 -20.49
CA TYR A 82 -3.76 -0.82 -19.50
C TYR A 82 -4.27 -2.27 -19.43
N ALA A 83 -3.61 -3.22 -20.11
CA ALA A 83 -4.10 -4.60 -20.27
C ALA A 83 -3.09 -5.69 -19.86
N SER A 84 -1.83 -5.34 -19.58
CA SER A 84 -0.79 -6.33 -19.30
C SER A 84 -0.90 -6.93 -17.90
N ALA A 85 -1.37 -8.18 -17.83
CA ALA A 85 -1.49 -8.92 -16.59
C ALA A 85 -0.15 -9.22 -15.87
N GLY A 86 0.98 -9.19 -16.60
CA GLY A 86 2.32 -9.32 -16.03
C GLY A 86 2.78 -8.02 -15.38
N LYS A 87 2.58 -6.90 -16.07
CA LYS A 87 2.95 -5.57 -15.57
C LYS A 87 2.08 -5.12 -14.39
N SER A 88 0.84 -5.67 -14.23
CA SER A 88 -0.03 -5.32 -13.11
C SER A 88 0.61 -5.62 -11.74
N VAL A 89 1.44 -6.64 -11.66
CA VAL A 89 2.19 -6.97 -10.45
C VAL A 89 3.24 -5.91 -10.15
N LEU A 90 3.92 -5.40 -11.19
CA LEU A 90 4.92 -4.35 -11.05
C LEU A 90 4.30 -3.02 -10.61
N TYR A 91 3.10 -2.66 -11.13
CA TYR A 91 2.39 -1.44 -10.72
C TYR A 91 2.11 -1.43 -9.24
N HIS A 92 1.65 -2.56 -8.69
CA HIS A 92 1.39 -2.65 -7.26
C HIS A 92 2.68 -2.63 -6.44
N GLY A 93 3.75 -3.28 -6.90
CA GLY A 93 5.06 -3.21 -6.25
C GLY A 93 5.56 -1.76 -6.14
N VAL A 94 5.53 -1.00 -7.23
CA VAL A 94 5.91 0.43 -7.24
C VAL A 94 4.94 1.27 -6.40
N PHE A 95 3.63 1.04 -6.53
CA PHE A 95 2.64 1.74 -5.73
C PHE A 95 2.84 1.51 -4.24
N SER A 96 3.21 0.30 -3.83
CA SER A 96 3.41 -0.07 -2.42
C SER A 96 4.47 0.78 -1.70
N LEU A 97 5.37 1.42 -2.45
CA LEU A 97 6.40 2.30 -1.88
C LEU A 97 5.83 3.57 -1.22
N TRP A 98 4.55 3.92 -1.47
CA TRP A 98 3.92 5.06 -0.82
C TRP A 98 3.86 4.93 0.71
N VAL A 99 3.79 3.70 1.24
CA VAL A 99 3.74 3.42 2.69
C VAL A 99 5.00 3.92 3.40
N ILE A 100 6.13 4.00 2.70
CA ILE A 100 7.40 4.51 3.25
C ILE A 100 7.29 5.97 3.66
N GLY A 101 6.37 6.73 3.06
CA GLY A 101 6.08 8.11 3.47
C GLY A 101 5.79 8.25 4.96
N ALA A 102 5.25 7.23 5.60
CA ALA A 102 5.01 7.21 7.04
C ALA A 102 6.30 7.03 7.86
N LEU A 103 7.35 6.47 7.28
CA LEU A 103 8.63 6.25 7.93
C LEU A 103 9.62 7.41 7.71
N ILE A 104 9.47 8.18 6.63
CA ILE A 104 10.37 9.30 6.33
C ILE A 104 10.47 10.30 7.49
N PRO A 105 9.37 10.75 8.13
CA PRO A 105 9.48 11.67 9.27
C PRO A 105 10.24 11.08 10.47
N ILE A 106 10.17 9.77 10.65
CA ILE A 106 10.89 9.08 11.74
C ILE A 106 12.41 9.16 11.55
N ILE A 107 12.87 9.29 10.31
CA ILE A 107 14.29 9.29 9.94
C ILE A 107 14.77 10.71 9.65
N VAL A 108 14.06 11.46 8.82
CA VAL A 108 14.51 12.79 8.33
C VAL A 108 14.25 13.91 9.33
N THR A 109 13.11 13.86 10.03
CA THR A 109 12.74 14.85 11.06
C THR A 109 12.66 14.21 12.43
N ARG A 110 13.66 13.40 12.76
CA ARG A 110 13.71 12.52 13.91
C ARG A 110 13.35 13.23 15.21
N ASP A 111 14.08 14.27 15.56
CA ASP A 111 13.89 14.99 16.84
C ASP A 111 12.50 15.61 16.96
N ALA A 112 12.02 16.26 15.89
CA ALA A 112 10.70 16.86 15.86
C ALA A 112 9.57 15.81 15.92
N TYR A 113 9.78 14.67 15.27
CA TYR A 113 8.82 13.56 15.27
C TYR A 113 8.70 12.93 16.65
N PHE A 114 9.82 12.65 17.31
CA PHE A 114 9.84 12.06 18.64
C PHE A 114 9.34 13.03 19.73
N ALA A 115 9.70 14.31 19.65
CA ALA A 115 9.13 15.33 20.53
C ALA A 115 7.59 15.40 20.40
N LYS A 116 7.06 15.30 19.16
CA LYS A 116 5.62 15.26 18.93
C LYS A 116 4.95 14.00 19.49
N LEU A 117 5.62 12.83 19.42
CA LEU A 117 5.12 11.61 20.01
C LEU A 117 5.03 11.68 21.53
N ILE A 118 6.08 12.16 22.18
CA ILE A 118 6.15 12.32 23.65
C ILE A 118 5.07 13.28 24.12
N ASN A 119 4.95 14.46 23.48
CA ASN A 119 3.93 15.46 23.79
C ASN A 119 2.51 14.98 23.46
N GLY A 120 2.37 14.05 22.51
CA GLY A 120 1.10 13.45 22.10
C GLY A 120 0.61 12.29 23.02
N GLY A 121 1.35 12.01 24.12
CA GLY A 121 0.92 11.05 25.15
C GLY A 121 1.40 9.62 24.91
N TYR A 122 2.27 9.35 23.93
CA TYR A 122 2.82 8.00 23.70
C TYR A 122 3.92 7.62 24.71
N GLY A 123 4.53 8.64 25.38
CA GLY A 123 5.57 8.45 26.38
C GLY A 123 6.98 8.23 25.81
N GLU A 124 7.98 8.46 26.65
CA GLU A 124 9.40 8.34 26.27
C GLU A 124 9.81 6.88 25.99
N GLU A 125 9.21 5.93 26.70
CA GLU A 125 9.50 4.51 26.51
C GLU A 125 9.13 4.02 25.12
N TYR A 126 7.95 4.43 24.61
CA TYR A 126 7.52 4.15 23.25
C TYR A 126 8.45 4.80 22.20
N ALA A 127 8.80 6.06 22.42
CA ALA A 127 9.69 6.79 21.52
C ALA A 127 11.09 6.14 21.45
N ASN A 128 11.65 5.75 22.59
CA ASN A 128 12.95 5.07 22.66
C ASN A 128 12.93 3.69 22.03
N ALA A 129 11.85 2.93 22.24
CA ALA A 129 11.66 1.63 21.58
C ALA A 129 11.58 1.78 20.06
N LEU A 130 10.84 2.76 19.56
CA LEU A 130 10.72 3.03 18.13
C LEU A 130 12.05 3.44 17.52
N MET A 131 12.84 4.29 18.19
CA MET A 131 14.20 4.66 17.77
C MET A 131 15.11 3.43 17.59
N ARG A 132 14.95 2.44 18.46
CA ARG A 132 15.72 1.19 18.40
C ARG A 132 15.30 0.31 17.23
N TYR A 133 13.99 0.26 16.90
CA TYR A 133 13.47 -0.59 15.82
C TYR A 133 13.57 0.04 14.43
N VAL A 134 13.70 1.38 14.36
CA VAL A 134 13.82 2.14 13.11
C VAL A 134 15.10 2.97 13.12
N PRO A 135 16.28 2.35 13.01
CA PRO A 135 17.54 3.05 12.82
C PRO A 135 17.59 3.70 11.42
N ASP A 136 18.46 4.71 11.22
CA ASP A 136 18.52 5.50 9.99
C ASP A 136 18.79 4.66 8.73
N TRP A 137 19.57 3.60 8.86
CA TRP A 137 19.86 2.68 7.74
C TRP A 137 18.69 1.77 7.36
N SER A 138 17.66 1.65 8.21
CA SER A 138 16.53 0.74 8.00
C SER A 138 15.65 1.11 6.81
N LEU A 139 15.73 2.35 6.31
CA LEU A 139 14.93 2.82 5.17
C LEU A 139 15.12 1.96 3.93
N ILE A 140 16.37 1.60 3.60
CA ILE A 140 16.70 0.81 2.40
C ILE A 140 16.12 -0.60 2.46
N PRO A 141 16.38 -1.40 3.52
CA PRO A 141 15.76 -2.72 3.63
C PRO A 141 14.23 -2.67 3.72
N MET A 142 13.65 -1.64 4.32
CA MET A 142 12.19 -1.47 4.35
C MET A 142 11.61 -1.13 2.97
N LEU A 143 12.31 -0.34 2.14
CA LEU A 143 11.98 -0.12 0.74
C LEU A 143 11.92 -1.43 -0.04
N ILE A 144 12.95 -2.24 0.07
CA ILE A 144 13.04 -3.53 -0.61
C ILE A 144 11.95 -4.48 -0.11
N ALA A 145 11.74 -4.54 1.20
CA ALA A 145 10.70 -5.37 1.81
C ALA A 145 9.29 -4.93 1.39
N GLY A 146 9.01 -3.64 1.38
CA GLY A 146 7.72 -3.09 0.93
C GLY A 146 7.45 -3.36 -0.56
N PHE A 147 8.46 -3.20 -1.41
CA PHE A 147 8.35 -3.51 -2.83
C PHE A 147 8.10 -5.00 -3.09
N THR A 148 8.88 -5.88 -2.45
CA THR A 148 8.72 -7.33 -2.59
C THR A 148 7.38 -7.81 -2.02
N ALA A 149 6.95 -7.28 -0.87
CA ALA A 149 5.64 -7.56 -0.30
C ALA A 149 4.51 -7.10 -1.24
N GLY A 150 4.66 -5.94 -1.90
CA GLY A 150 3.74 -5.47 -2.93
C GLY A 150 3.62 -6.44 -4.11
N ILE A 151 4.74 -6.94 -4.61
CA ILE A 151 4.75 -7.96 -5.68
C ILE A 151 4.01 -9.22 -5.24
N ILE A 152 4.32 -9.73 -4.04
CA ILE A 152 3.67 -10.93 -3.50
C ILE A 152 2.17 -10.70 -3.30
N GLY A 153 1.78 -9.55 -2.72
CA GLY A 153 0.38 -9.17 -2.54
C GLY A 153 -0.40 -9.10 -3.86
N ALA A 154 0.22 -8.55 -4.91
CA ALA A 154 -0.37 -8.52 -6.24
C ALA A 154 -0.54 -9.91 -6.85
N LEU A 155 0.44 -10.80 -6.68
CA LEU A 155 0.33 -12.18 -7.15
C LEU A 155 -0.81 -12.94 -6.46
N ILE A 156 -0.94 -12.78 -5.14
CA ILE A 156 -2.04 -13.34 -4.36
C ILE A 156 -3.37 -12.75 -4.84
N GLY A 157 -3.47 -11.43 -4.97
CA GLY A 157 -4.66 -10.75 -5.46
C GLY A 157 -5.08 -11.24 -6.85
N LYS A 158 -4.12 -11.39 -7.77
CA LYS A 158 -4.35 -11.91 -9.11
C LYS A 158 -4.86 -13.36 -9.09
N ALA A 159 -4.28 -14.22 -8.24
CA ALA A 159 -4.70 -15.61 -8.10
C ALA A 159 -6.14 -15.73 -7.58
N ILE A 160 -6.48 -14.93 -6.57
CA ILE A 160 -7.83 -14.88 -5.98
C ILE A 160 -8.85 -14.37 -7.01
N LEU A 161 -8.55 -13.27 -7.70
CA LEU A 161 -9.43 -12.72 -8.73
C LEU A 161 -9.68 -13.74 -9.86
N LYS A 162 -8.62 -14.39 -10.37
CA LYS A 162 -8.77 -15.42 -11.41
C LYS A 162 -9.72 -16.53 -10.98
N LYS A 163 -9.59 -17.01 -9.74
CA LYS A 163 -10.47 -18.06 -9.19
C LYS A 163 -11.94 -17.62 -9.12
N HIS A 164 -12.19 -16.38 -8.68
CA HIS A 164 -13.56 -15.85 -8.57
C HIS A 164 -14.19 -15.56 -9.94
N PHE A 165 -13.45 -14.98 -10.89
CA PHE A 165 -13.97 -14.71 -12.23
C PHE A 165 -14.29 -15.99 -13.00
N VAL A 166 -13.45 -17.03 -12.90
CA VAL A 166 -13.73 -18.33 -13.53
C VAL A 166 -14.99 -18.96 -12.93
N ARG A 167 -15.18 -18.89 -11.61
CA ARG A 167 -16.39 -19.39 -10.95
C ARG A 167 -17.65 -18.64 -11.41
N ALA A 168 -17.60 -17.30 -11.45
CA ALA A 168 -18.71 -16.47 -11.90
C ALA A 168 -19.09 -16.75 -13.35
N GLY A 169 -18.12 -16.87 -14.25
CA GLY A 169 -18.34 -17.22 -15.66
C GLY A 169 -18.97 -18.62 -15.84
N ASN A 170 -18.53 -19.60 -15.06
CA ASN A 170 -19.09 -20.94 -15.09
C ASN A 170 -20.53 -20.99 -14.52
N SER A 171 -20.82 -20.18 -13.50
CA SER A 171 -22.18 -20.07 -12.95
C SER A 171 -23.14 -19.42 -13.96
N ALA A 172 -22.71 -18.35 -14.62
CA ALA A 172 -23.50 -17.68 -15.65
C ALA A 172 -23.81 -18.61 -16.83
N ARG A 173 -22.83 -19.39 -17.29
CA ARG A 173 -23.03 -20.40 -18.36
C ARG A 173 -24.01 -21.49 -17.95
N ARG A 174 -23.96 -21.96 -16.69
CA ARG A 174 -24.94 -22.98 -16.19
C ARG A 174 -26.35 -22.41 -16.07
N CYS A 175 -26.49 -21.13 -15.66
CA CYS A 175 -27.80 -20.48 -15.64
C CYS A 175 -28.38 -20.31 -17.06
N ALA A 176 -27.56 -19.89 -18.02
CA ALA A 176 -27.97 -19.74 -19.40
C ALA A 176 -28.41 -21.10 -20.05
N ALA A 177 -27.74 -22.18 -19.70
CA ALA A 177 -28.07 -23.54 -20.20
C ALA A 177 -29.34 -24.14 -19.56
N ARG A 178 -29.91 -23.51 -18.52
CA ARG A 178 -31.15 -24.00 -17.85
C ARG A 178 -32.40 -23.21 -18.22
N LEU A 179 -32.31 -22.19 -19.06
CA LEU A 179 -33.46 -21.46 -19.56
C LEU A 179 -34.07 -22.28 -20.75
N PRO A 180 -35.31 -22.81 -20.61
CA PRO A 180 -36.01 -23.45 -21.74
C PRO A 180 -36.30 -22.37 -22.77
N GLY A 181 -36.00 -22.64 -24.04
CA GLY A 181 -36.37 -21.82 -25.19
C GLY A 181 -37.90 -21.79 -25.40
#